data_b715efaa88f80a22ae53e6bd60eb823d
#
_entry.id   b715efaa88f80a22ae53e6bd60eb823d
#
_cell.length_a   1.000
_cell.length_b   1.000
_cell.length_c   1.000
_cell.angle_alpha   90.00
_cell.angle_beta   90.00
_cell.angle_gamma   90.00
#
_symmetry.space_group_name_H-M   'P 1'
#
loop_
_entity.id
_entity.type
_entity.pdbx_description
1 polymer ?
#
loop_
_entity_poly.entity_id
_entity_poly.type
_entity_poly.pdbx_seq_one_letter_code
_entity_poly.pdbx_strand_id
1 'polypeptide(L)'
;MMKKTLISLAMSGLFAVSMMGQSVIRVNQMGYLEDDVKVAVMLVDKAENVIPTKKFSKIKIVNAATNKTYAVDKVTETQAWEPMAQSLRIDFSSITEPGEYYIEALGTKSGAIKIDNSTYKGAQEIP
;
A
#
# COMPACT_ATOMS: atom_id res chain seq x y z
N MET A 1 18.53 34.51 -13.41
CA MET A 1 18.48 34.00 -13.16
C MET A 1 18.02 33.18 -13.01
N MET A 2 18.13 33.06 -13.40
CA MET A 2 17.86 32.29 -13.32
C MET A 2 17.49 31.61 -12.88
N LYS A 3 17.52 31.68 -12.81
CA LYS A 3 17.34 30.93 -12.25
C LYS A 3 16.43 30.51 -11.96
N LYS A 4 16.07 30.99 -12.26
CA LYS A 4 15.26 30.65 -11.96
C LYS A 4 14.53 29.87 -12.26
N THR A 5 14.71 29.75 -12.88
CA THR A 5 14.17 29.02 -13.17
C THR A 5 14.01 27.97 -12.89
N LEU A 6 14.27 27.72 -12.70
CA LEU A 6 14.20 26.71 -12.29
C LEU A 6 13.57 26.26 -11.51
N ILE A 7 13.50 26.64 -11.32
CA ILE A 7 12.99 26.23 -10.45
C ILE A 7 11.82 25.78 -10.48
N SER A 8 11.33 25.99 -10.91
CA SER A 8 10.21 25.60 -10.96
C SER A 8 9.92 24.40 -11.33
N LEU A 9 10.43 23.94 -11.63
CA LEU A 9 10.25 22.80 -11.77
C LEU A 9 10.14 22.10 -10.89
N ALA A 10 10.47 22.38 -10.36
CA ALA A 10 10.45 21.61 -9.46
C ALA A 10 9.26 21.44 -8.89
N MET A 11 8.83 21.95 -8.85
CA MET A 11 7.92 21.69 -8.24
C MET A 11 6.97 21.06 -8.68
N SER A 12 6.83 21.14 -9.31
CA SER A 12 5.92 20.60 -9.63
C SER A 12 5.95 19.40 -9.79
N GLY A 13 6.34 19.21 -9.93
CA GLY A 13 6.38 18.18 -10.15
C GLY A 13 6.74 17.46 -9.44
N LEU A 14 6.90 17.56 -9.07
CA LEU A 14 7.33 16.79 -8.53
C LEU A 14 6.66 15.96 -7.95
N PHE A 15 6.12 15.91 -7.60
CA PHE A 15 5.60 15.04 -7.03
C PHE A 15 5.12 14.06 -7.85
N ALA A 16 4.43 14.31 -8.58
CA ALA A 16 3.92 13.40 -9.50
C ALA A 16 4.98 12.71 -10.23
N VAL A 17 5.97 13.41 -10.47
CA VAL A 17 7.08 12.82 -11.16
C VAL A 17 7.61 11.63 -10.45
N SER A 18 7.60 11.69 -9.15
CA SER A 18 8.15 10.59 -8.39
C SER A 18 7.36 9.32 -8.56
N MET A 19 6.15 9.43 -9.10
CA MET A 19 5.34 8.25 -9.27
C MET A 19 5.67 7.48 -10.52
N MET A 20 6.45 8.08 -11.39
CA MET A 20 6.71 7.42 -12.65
C MET A 20 7.64 6.27 -12.48
N GLY A 21 7.24 5.12 -13.01
CA GLY A 21 8.04 3.94 -12.89
C GLY A 21 8.07 3.38 -11.50
N GLN A 22 7.16 3.80 -10.66
CA GLN A 22 7.11 3.34 -9.30
C GLN A 22 6.10 2.24 -9.13
N SER A 23 6.31 1.43 -8.10
CA SER A 23 5.29 0.48 -7.70
C SER A 23 4.20 1.21 -6.94
N VAL A 24 3.02 0.63 -6.94
CA VAL A 24 1.85 1.22 -6.26
C VAL A 24 1.19 0.12 -5.43
N ILE A 25 0.82 0.46 -4.21
CA ILE A 25 0.06 -0.46 -3.36
C ILE A 25 -1.34 0.12 -3.20
N ARG A 26 -2.33 -0.62 -3.66
CA ARG A 26 -3.72 -0.19 -3.60
C ARG A 26 -4.41 -0.84 -2.44
N VAL A 27 -5.08 -0.04 -1.65
CA VAL A 27 -5.82 -0.51 -0.48
C VAL A 27 -7.25 -0.01 -0.57
N ASN A 28 -8.14 -0.62 0.21
CA ASN A 28 -9.51 -0.17 0.27
C ASN A 28 -9.57 1.17 0.98
N GLN A 29 -9.95 2.21 0.28
CA GLN A 29 -9.98 3.56 0.84
C GLN A 29 -11.11 3.74 1.85
N MET A 30 -12.11 2.88 1.79
CA MET A 30 -13.21 2.92 2.77
C MET A 30 -12.81 2.30 4.09
N GLY A 31 -11.66 1.62 4.13
CA GLY A 31 -11.21 0.96 5.33
C GLY A 31 -11.64 -0.50 5.39
N TYR A 32 -11.28 -1.13 6.48
CA TYR A 32 -11.57 -2.55 6.71
C TYR A 32 -12.14 -2.69 8.11
N LEU A 33 -12.94 -3.72 8.31
CA LEU A 33 -13.39 -4.07 9.64
C LEU A 33 -12.46 -5.13 10.21
N GLU A 34 -12.39 -5.19 11.53
CA GLU A 34 -11.42 -6.07 12.19
C GLU A 34 -11.59 -7.53 11.78
N ASP A 35 -12.81 -7.94 11.46
CA ASP A 35 -13.11 -9.32 11.09
C ASP A 35 -13.10 -9.57 9.59
N ASP A 36 -12.84 -8.54 8.79
CA ASP A 36 -12.86 -8.68 7.34
C ASP A 36 -11.63 -9.43 6.84
N VAL A 37 -11.78 -10.01 5.67
CA VAL A 37 -10.62 -10.42 4.89
C VAL A 37 -9.99 -9.12 4.40
N LYS A 38 -8.71 -8.93 4.72
CA LYS A 38 -8.03 -7.68 4.41
C LYS A 38 -6.93 -7.95 3.40
N VAL A 39 -7.08 -7.37 2.24
CA VAL A 39 -6.16 -7.61 1.12
C VAL A 39 -5.83 -6.30 0.45
N ALA A 40 -4.56 -6.14 0.12
CA ALA A 40 -4.09 -5.05 -0.71
C ALA A 40 -3.47 -5.64 -1.96
N VAL A 41 -3.35 -4.82 -3.00
CA VAL A 41 -2.75 -5.26 -4.26
C VAL A 41 -1.58 -4.34 -4.57
N MET A 42 -0.43 -4.93 -4.80
CA MET A 42 0.74 -4.17 -5.21
C MET A 42 0.98 -4.40 -6.70
N LEU A 43 1.11 -3.30 -7.41
CA LEU A 43 1.37 -3.33 -8.85
C LEU A 43 2.78 -2.82 -9.08
N VAL A 44 3.57 -3.61 -9.76
CA VAL A 44 4.95 -3.25 -10.08
C VAL A 44 5.01 -2.89 -11.54
N ASP A 45 5.46 -1.68 -11.81
CA ASP A 45 5.41 -1.11 -13.14
C ASP A 45 6.48 -1.65 -14.08
N LYS A 46 7.70 -1.83 -13.58
CA LYS A 46 8.82 -2.18 -14.44
C LYS A 46 9.46 -3.49 -14.02
N ALA A 47 9.94 -4.22 -15.02
CA ALA A 47 10.55 -5.52 -14.77
C ALA A 47 11.73 -5.44 -13.80
N GLU A 48 12.46 -4.33 -13.84
CA GLU A 48 13.63 -4.19 -12.97
C GLU A 48 13.24 -4.04 -11.51
N ASN A 49 11.97 -3.72 -11.23
CA ASN A 49 11.50 -3.54 -9.87
C ASN A 49 10.71 -4.73 -9.34
N VAL A 50 10.65 -5.81 -10.11
CA VAL A 50 9.92 -7.01 -9.69
C VAL A 50 10.54 -7.56 -8.41
N ILE A 51 9.68 -7.93 -7.47
CA ILE A 51 10.11 -8.43 -6.17
C ILE A 51 10.22 -9.94 -6.26
N PRO A 52 11.42 -10.51 -6.02
CA PRO A 52 11.54 -11.97 -6.02
C PRO A 52 10.85 -12.58 -4.82
N THR A 53 10.37 -13.79 -4.98
CA THR A 53 9.63 -14.49 -3.95
C THR A 53 10.38 -14.51 -2.62
N LYS A 54 11.68 -14.68 -2.66
CA LYS A 54 12.46 -14.75 -1.43
C LYS A 54 12.44 -13.46 -0.64
N LYS A 55 12.01 -12.36 -1.24
CA LYS A 55 11.93 -11.07 -0.55
C LYS A 55 10.52 -10.72 -0.12
N PHE A 56 9.55 -11.59 -0.36
CA PHE A 56 8.18 -11.32 0.04
C PHE A 56 8.07 -11.11 1.56
N SER A 57 8.94 -11.76 2.33
CA SER A 57 8.91 -11.61 3.79
C SER A 57 9.30 -10.22 4.25
N LYS A 58 9.84 -9.42 3.36
CA LYS A 58 10.22 -8.04 3.71
C LYS A 58 9.06 -7.07 3.55
N ILE A 59 7.92 -7.56 3.07
CA ILE A 59 6.71 -6.75 2.97
C ILE A 59 6.07 -6.75 4.34
N LYS A 60 5.85 -5.56 4.91
CA LYS A 60 5.37 -5.41 6.28
C LYS A 60 4.20 -4.47 6.33
N ILE A 61 3.40 -4.59 7.39
CA ILE A 61 2.38 -3.61 7.68
C ILE A 61 2.77 -2.90 8.97
N VAL A 62 2.64 -1.58 8.98
CA VAL A 62 3.14 -0.74 10.06
C VAL A 62 1.98 0.02 10.68
N ASN A 63 1.91 0.03 12.01
CA ASN A 63 0.94 0.85 12.72
C ASN A 63 1.43 2.27 12.71
N ALA A 64 0.64 3.19 12.12
CA ALA A 64 1.10 4.54 11.91
C ALA A 64 1.28 5.32 13.20
N ALA A 65 0.53 4.96 14.24
CA ALA A 65 0.62 5.69 15.51
C ALA A 65 1.81 5.26 16.35
N THR A 66 2.12 3.95 16.34
CA THR A 66 3.17 3.42 17.20
C THR A 66 4.43 3.05 16.46
N ASN A 67 4.37 3.02 15.13
CA ASN A 67 5.46 2.55 14.27
C ASN A 67 5.79 1.08 14.48
N LYS A 68 4.90 0.34 15.11
CA LYS A 68 5.11 -1.07 15.29
C LYS A 68 4.90 -1.79 13.98
N THR A 69 5.78 -2.71 13.68
CA THR A 69 5.81 -3.41 12.40
C THR A 69 5.33 -4.84 12.58
N TYR A 70 4.48 -5.29 11.67
CA TYR A 70 3.94 -6.64 11.69
C TYR A 70 4.21 -7.32 10.37
N ALA A 71 4.38 -8.63 10.40
CA ALA A 71 4.45 -9.41 9.18
C ALA A 71 3.06 -9.49 8.58
N VAL A 72 2.98 -9.51 7.26
CA VAL A 72 1.71 -9.78 6.60
C VAL A 72 1.49 -11.29 6.59
N ASP A 73 0.24 -11.70 6.40
CA ASP A 73 -0.09 -13.12 6.47
C ASP A 73 0.42 -13.89 5.28
N LYS A 74 0.27 -13.30 4.11
CA LYS A 74 0.59 -14.01 2.89
C LYS A 74 0.76 -13.04 1.75
N VAL A 75 1.72 -13.31 0.88
CA VAL A 75 1.89 -12.56 -0.35
C VAL A 75 1.81 -13.56 -1.50
N THR A 76 0.90 -13.32 -2.42
CA THR A 76 0.69 -14.23 -3.55
C THR A 76 0.90 -13.45 -4.83
N GLU A 77 1.72 -14.00 -5.72
CA GLU A 77 1.90 -13.39 -7.02
C GLU A 77 0.75 -13.81 -7.92
N THR A 78 0.10 -12.83 -8.54
CA THR A 78 -1.00 -13.09 -9.43
C THR A 78 -0.61 -12.66 -10.83
N GLN A 79 -1.45 -13.00 -11.80
CA GLN A 79 -1.15 -12.65 -13.17
C GLN A 79 -1.16 -11.14 -13.32
N ALA A 80 -0.07 -10.61 -13.86
CA ALA A 80 0.02 -9.17 -14.07
C ALA A 80 -0.75 -8.78 -15.32
N TRP A 81 -1.29 -7.57 -15.30
CA TRP A 81 -1.99 -7.01 -16.45
C TRP A 81 -1.04 -6.05 -17.14
N GLU A 82 -0.90 -6.18 -18.43
CA GLU A 82 -0.08 -5.24 -19.15
C GLU A 82 -0.62 -3.84 -18.97
N PRO A 83 0.25 -2.86 -18.76
CA PRO A 83 1.72 -2.93 -18.88
C PRO A 83 2.44 -3.28 -17.59
N MET A 84 1.76 -3.77 -16.59
CA MET A 84 2.39 -4.08 -15.30
C MET A 84 3.31 -5.27 -15.42
N ALA A 85 4.45 -5.21 -14.70
CA ALA A 85 5.41 -6.30 -14.72
C ALA A 85 5.09 -7.35 -13.66
N GLN A 86 4.39 -6.97 -12.59
CA GLN A 86 4.09 -7.90 -11.52
C GLN A 86 2.87 -7.42 -10.75
N SER A 87 2.09 -8.36 -10.26
CA SER A 87 0.96 -8.07 -9.41
C SER A 87 1.01 -8.98 -8.19
N LEU A 88 0.95 -8.41 -7.00
CA LEU A 88 1.03 -9.15 -5.75
C LEU A 88 -0.22 -8.89 -4.93
N ARG A 89 -0.78 -9.97 -4.39
CA ARG A 89 -1.89 -9.88 -3.46
C ARG A 89 -1.30 -10.02 -2.06
N ILE A 90 -1.53 -9.02 -1.22
CA ILE A 90 -0.96 -8.95 0.12
C ILE A 90 -2.11 -9.12 1.12
N ASP A 91 -2.11 -10.22 1.83
CA ASP A 91 -3.15 -10.55 2.81
C ASP A 91 -2.65 -10.16 4.19
N PHE A 92 -3.41 -9.32 4.87
CA PHE A 92 -3.08 -8.92 6.24
C PHE A 92 -4.30 -9.08 7.15
N SER A 93 -5.09 -10.10 6.89
CA SER A 93 -6.34 -10.33 7.60
C SER A 93 -6.15 -10.55 9.10
N SER A 94 -4.98 -11.02 9.52
CA SER A 94 -4.74 -11.27 10.94
C SER A 94 -4.58 -9.98 11.75
N ILE A 95 -4.42 -8.85 11.10
CA ILE A 95 -4.34 -7.57 11.80
C ILE A 95 -5.75 -7.14 12.12
N THR A 96 -6.13 -7.29 13.39
CA THR A 96 -7.51 -7.02 13.81
C THR A 96 -7.62 -5.81 14.71
N GLU A 97 -6.53 -5.34 15.27
CA GLU A 97 -6.59 -4.20 16.18
C GLU A 97 -6.97 -2.93 15.43
N PRO A 98 -8.01 -2.22 15.87
CA PRO A 98 -8.38 -0.98 15.21
C PRO A 98 -7.25 0.02 15.21
N GLY A 99 -7.18 0.81 14.17
CA GLY A 99 -6.13 1.81 14.06
C GLY A 99 -5.85 2.14 12.62
N GLU A 100 -4.80 2.93 12.45
CA GLU A 100 -4.38 3.33 11.12
C GLU A 100 -3.01 2.72 10.83
N TYR A 101 -2.90 2.15 9.64
CA TYR A 101 -1.72 1.39 9.25
C TYR A 101 -1.29 1.79 7.85
N TYR A 102 -0.14 1.33 7.43
CA TYR A 102 0.25 1.36 6.02
C TYR A 102 1.14 0.16 5.74
N ILE A 103 1.19 -0.23 4.47
CA ILE A 103 2.04 -1.33 4.05
C ILE A 103 3.31 -0.74 3.48
N GLU A 104 4.43 -1.33 3.85
CA GLU A 104 5.72 -0.96 3.29
C GLU A 104 6.33 -2.17 2.62
N ALA A 105 6.68 -2.01 1.35
CA ALA A 105 7.24 -3.09 0.55
C ALA A 105 8.48 -2.56 -0.17
N LEU A 106 9.63 -2.79 0.44
CA LEU A 106 10.92 -2.52 -0.21
C LEU A 106 10.99 -1.10 -0.77
N GLY A 107 10.61 -0.14 0.06
CA GLY A 107 10.70 1.25 -0.33
C GLY A 107 9.41 1.86 -0.83
N THR A 108 8.41 1.05 -1.13
CA THR A 108 7.11 1.54 -1.58
C THR A 108 6.14 1.50 -0.41
N LYS A 109 5.42 2.58 -0.20
CA LYS A 109 4.46 2.65 0.89
C LYS A 109 3.05 2.81 0.34
N SER A 110 2.09 2.20 1.01
CA SER A 110 0.70 2.40 0.66
C SER A 110 0.18 3.69 1.27
N GLY A 111 -1.00 4.10 0.87
CA GLY A 111 -1.75 5.11 1.60
C GLY A 111 -2.24 4.54 2.92
N ALA A 112 -2.96 5.36 3.66
CA ALA A 112 -3.45 4.97 4.97
C ALA A 112 -4.45 3.82 4.86
N ILE A 113 -4.33 2.87 5.76
CA ILE A 113 -5.23 1.74 5.88
C ILE A 113 -5.94 1.90 7.22
N LYS A 114 -7.25 2.02 7.19
CA LYS A 114 -8.03 2.20 8.40
C LYS A 114 -8.69 0.88 8.77
N ILE A 115 -8.49 0.43 10.00
CA ILE A 115 -9.15 -0.76 10.52
C ILE A 115 -10.05 -0.32 11.66
N ASP A 116 -11.34 -0.61 11.54
CA ASP A 116 -12.34 -0.26 12.53
C ASP A 116 -12.89 -1.52 13.15
N ASN A 117 -13.49 -1.40 14.33
CA ASN A 117 -14.07 -2.57 14.93
C ASN A 117 -15.41 -2.91 14.27
N SER A 118 -15.85 -4.14 14.46
CA SER A 118 -17.01 -4.63 13.75
C SER A 118 -18.31 -3.97 14.22
N THR A 119 -18.31 -3.34 15.37
CA THR A 119 -19.50 -2.64 15.86
C THR A 119 -19.87 -1.50 14.93
N TYR A 120 -18.87 -0.87 14.34
CA TYR A 120 -19.08 0.22 13.42
C TYR A 120 -19.90 -0.21 12.21
N LYS A 121 -19.72 -1.44 11.79
CA LYS A 121 -20.43 -1.96 10.64
C LYS A 121 -21.93 -1.95 10.87
N GLY A 122 -22.36 -2.37 12.07
CA GLY A 122 -23.78 -2.36 12.39
C GLY A 122 -24.37 -0.98 12.32
N ALA A 123 -23.64 -0.02 12.84
CA ALA A 123 -24.11 1.36 12.81
C ALA A 123 -24.26 1.87 11.40
N GLN A 124 -23.36 1.48 10.53
CA GLN A 124 -23.41 1.94 9.15
C GLN A 124 -24.58 1.37 8.37
N GLU A 125 -25.04 0.23 8.77
CA GLU A 125 -26.11 -0.43 8.04
C GLU A 125 -27.48 0.14 8.34
N ILE A 126 -27.57 1.02 9.29
CA ILE A 126 -28.82 1.66 9.64
C ILE A 126 -29.02 2.85 8.73
N PRO A 127 -30.07 2.83 7.93
CA PRO A 127 -30.31 3.92 6.99
C PRO A 127 -30.63 5.23 7.67
#